data_54ce29b13b7131dd9c2aade80baf3136
#
_entry.id   54ce29b13b7131dd9c2aade80baf3136
#
_cell.length_a   1.000
_cell.length_b   1.000
_cell.length_c   1.000
_cell.angle_alpha   90.00
_cell.angle_beta   90.00
_cell.angle_gamma   90.00
#
_symmetry.space_group_name_H-M   'P 1'
#
loop_
_entity.id
_entity.type
_entity.pdbx_description
1 polymer ?
#
loop_
_entity_poly.entity_id
_entity_poly.type
_entity_poly.pdbx_seq_one_letter_code
_entity_poly.pdbx_strand_id
1 'polypeptide(L)'
;MTGNRHYLHLMPSSPDLKRLHWRAHHRGTQEADRLIGGFFDAHHASWSAEECALFDAMLDEQDVDIMAWAIGTAAPPERFEGPMMAALKRLDYVRIAR
;
A
#
# COMPACT_ATOMS: atom_id res chain seq x y z
N MET A 1 10.09 -30.60 15.73
CA MET A 1 11.06 -29.61 15.57
C MET A 1 10.50 -28.27 15.19
N THR A 2 10.94 -27.34 15.86
CA THR A 2 10.40 -26.02 15.71
C THR A 2 11.14 -25.19 14.70
N GLY A 3 12.05 -25.82 13.95
CA GLY A 3 12.89 -25.09 13.05
C GLY A 3 12.15 -24.25 12.05
N ASN A 4 11.05 -24.76 11.52
CA ASN A 4 10.30 -24.02 10.52
C ASN A 4 9.71 -22.76 11.09
N ARG A 5 9.13 -22.87 12.28
CA ARG A 5 8.52 -21.71 12.90
C ARG A 5 9.55 -20.67 13.27
N HIS A 6 10.66 -21.14 13.79
CA HIS A 6 11.75 -20.26 14.12
C HIS A 6 12.29 -19.58 12.87
N TYR A 7 12.38 -20.35 11.81
CA TYR A 7 12.86 -19.85 10.56
C TYR A 7 11.98 -18.71 10.04
N LEU A 8 10.67 -18.86 10.20
CA LEU A 8 9.77 -17.80 9.76
C LEU A 8 10.01 -16.50 10.49
N HIS A 9 10.40 -16.58 11.75
CA HIS A 9 10.73 -15.38 12.48
C HIS A 9 11.95 -14.67 11.93
N LEU A 10 12.83 -15.40 11.30
CA LEU A 10 14.04 -14.82 10.79
C LEU A 10 13.90 -14.30 9.37
N MET A 11 12.77 -14.53 8.75
CA MET A 11 12.55 -14.01 7.41
C MET A 11 12.37 -12.51 7.46
N PRO A 12 12.76 -11.81 6.39
CA PRO A 12 12.51 -10.39 6.32
C PRO A 12 11.06 -10.13 6.61
N SER A 13 10.80 -9.13 7.39
CA SER A 13 9.45 -8.84 7.74
C SER A 13 8.61 -8.61 6.53
N SER A 14 7.58 -9.41 6.42
CA SER A 14 6.56 -9.21 5.43
C SER A 14 5.32 -8.87 6.21
N PRO A 15 4.76 -7.70 6.04
CA PRO A 15 3.57 -7.33 6.80
C PRO A 15 2.45 -8.31 6.54
N ASP A 16 1.68 -8.57 7.58
CA ASP A 16 0.51 -9.39 7.48
C ASP A 16 -0.47 -8.74 6.50
N LEU A 17 -0.90 -9.49 5.50
CA LEU A 17 -1.79 -8.95 4.49
C LEU A 17 -3.13 -8.53 5.07
N LYS A 18 -3.60 -9.21 6.10
CA LYS A 18 -4.83 -8.79 6.77
C LYS A 18 -4.68 -7.43 7.40
N ARG A 19 -3.55 -7.19 8.01
CA ARG A 19 -3.27 -5.90 8.62
C ARG A 19 -3.15 -4.81 7.57
N LEU A 20 -2.48 -5.11 6.47
CA LEU A 20 -2.37 -4.14 5.38
C LEU A 20 -3.74 -3.82 4.79
N HIS A 21 -4.56 -4.84 4.59
CA HIS A 21 -5.91 -4.65 4.09
C HIS A 21 -6.68 -3.70 5.01
N TRP A 22 -6.63 -3.98 6.30
CA TRP A 22 -7.34 -3.15 7.27
C TRP A 22 -6.83 -1.72 7.24
N ARG A 23 -5.51 -1.55 7.27
CA ARG A 23 -4.91 -0.20 7.26
C ARG A 23 -5.26 0.56 5.99
N ALA A 24 -5.29 -0.13 4.87
CA ALA A 24 -5.58 0.51 3.58
C ALA A 24 -7.04 0.94 3.48
N HIS A 25 -7.94 0.22 4.14
CA HIS A 25 -9.38 0.46 4.03
C HIS A 25 -9.95 1.29 5.17
N HIS A 26 -9.15 1.63 6.17
CA HIS A 26 -9.62 2.39 7.34
C HIS A 26 -8.74 3.62 7.53
N ARG A 27 -8.83 4.52 6.57
CA ARG A 27 -7.98 5.73 6.60
C ARG A 27 -8.63 6.91 7.29
N GLY A 28 -9.94 6.87 7.45
CA GLY A 28 -10.64 7.94 8.16
C GLY A 28 -11.55 8.76 7.27
N THR A 29 -11.37 8.73 5.97
CA THR A 29 -12.30 9.35 5.05
C THR A 29 -12.67 8.37 3.97
N GLN A 30 -13.85 8.57 3.39
CA GLN A 30 -14.34 7.69 2.37
C GLN A 30 -13.46 7.76 1.12
N GLU A 31 -13.02 8.94 0.78
CA GLU A 31 -12.16 9.12 -0.40
C GLU A 31 -10.84 8.40 -0.24
N ALA A 32 -10.21 8.54 0.93
CA ALA A 32 -8.93 7.89 1.18
C ALA A 32 -9.10 6.37 1.23
N ASP A 33 -10.17 5.90 1.86
CA ASP A 33 -10.45 4.47 1.92
C ASP A 33 -10.61 3.89 0.54
N ARG A 34 -11.33 4.58 -0.35
CA ARG A 34 -11.54 4.11 -1.70
C ARG A 34 -10.27 4.10 -2.52
N LEU A 35 -9.49 5.16 -2.42
CA LEU A 35 -8.29 5.26 -3.23
C LEU A 35 -7.23 4.28 -2.75
N ILE A 36 -6.89 4.36 -1.47
CA ILE A 36 -5.79 3.57 -0.93
C ILE A 36 -6.20 2.10 -0.81
N GLY A 37 -7.42 1.86 -0.33
CA GLY A 37 -7.94 0.49 -0.25
C GLY A 37 -8.11 -0.12 -1.62
N GLY A 38 -8.61 0.64 -2.58
CA GLY A 38 -8.76 0.15 -3.94
C GLY A 38 -7.44 -0.21 -4.58
N PHE A 39 -6.42 0.60 -4.33
CA PHE A 39 -5.09 0.31 -4.83
C PHE A 39 -4.57 -1.01 -4.26
N PHE A 40 -4.72 -1.19 -2.96
CA PHE A 40 -4.31 -2.44 -2.32
C PHE A 40 -5.05 -3.63 -2.96
N ASP A 41 -6.36 -3.52 -3.07
CA ASP A 41 -7.16 -4.63 -3.60
C ASP A 41 -6.75 -5.01 -5.01
N ALA A 42 -6.45 -4.02 -5.83
CA ALA A 42 -6.14 -4.26 -7.24
C ALA A 42 -4.73 -4.81 -7.45
N HIS A 43 -3.79 -4.48 -6.57
CA HIS A 43 -2.38 -4.71 -6.86
C HIS A 43 -1.66 -5.65 -5.90
N HIS A 44 -2.18 -5.87 -4.69
CA HIS A 44 -1.41 -6.57 -3.66
C HIS A 44 -1.05 -8.00 -4.05
N ALA A 45 -1.87 -8.65 -4.88
CA ALA A 45 -1.62 -10.04 -5.23
C ALA A 45 -0.31 -10.25 -5.97
N SER A 46 0.18 -9.19 -6.62
CA SER A 46 1.43 -9.27 -7.38
C SER A 46 2.64 -8.77 -6.60
N TRP A 47 2.46 -8.36 -5.36
CA TRP A 47 3.53 -7.74 -4.60
C TRP A 47 4.47 -8.77 -3.97
N SER A 48 5.76 -8.45 -4.00
CA SER A 48 6.76 -9.18 -3.24
C SER A 48 6.67 -8.75 -1.77
N ALA A 49 7.42 -9.45 -0.92
CA ALA A 49 7.49 -9.05 0.48
C ALA A 49 8.04 -7.64 0.62
N GLU A 50 9.00 -7.26 -0.23
CA GLU A 50 9.56 -5.92 -0.19
C GLU A 50 8.55 -4.87 -0.58
N GLU A 51 7.71 -5.18 -1.56
CA GLU A 51 6.67 -4.26 -1.98
C GLU A 51 5.59 -4.12 -0.90
N CYS A 52 5.26 -5.21 -0.24
CA CYS A 52 4.33 -5.12 0.90
C CYS A 52 4.90 -4.23 1.99
N ALA A 53 6.20 -4.35 2.26
CA ALA A 53 6.84 -3.51 3.28
C ALA A 53 6.86 -2.04 2.84
N LEU A 54 7.06 -1.79 1.57
CA LEU A 54 7.04 -0.43 1.04
C LEU A 54 5.65 0.18 1.19
N PHE A 55 4.62 -0.59 0.85
CA PHE A 55 3.26 -0.12 1.00
C PHE A 55 2.93 0.14 2.47
N ASP A 56 3.37 -0.75 3.36
CA ASP A 56 3.15 -0.58 4.78
C ASP A 56 3.78 0.73 5.26
N ALA A 57 4.99 1.04 4.80
CA ALA A 57 5.66 2.28 5.13
C ALA A 57 4.90 3.49 4.59
N MET A 58 4.36 3.36 3.38
CA MET A 58 3.59 4.44 2.79
C MET A 58 2.32 4.72 3.58
N LEU A 59 1.74 3.71 4.18
CA LEU A 59 0.53 3.87 4.98
C LEU A 59 0.77 4.67 6.27
N ASP A 60 2.03 4.87 6.65
CA ASP A 60 2.37 5.73 7.78
C ASP A 60 2.29 7.21 7.41
N GLU A 61 2.19 7.53 6.13
CA GLU A 61 2.10 8.90 5.68
C GLU A 61 0.68 9.41 5.78
N GLN A 62 0.52 10.72 5.71
CA GLN A 62 -0.79 11.34 5.78
C GLN A 62 -1.59 11.04 4.52
N ASP A 63 -2.89 10.83 4.70
CA ASP A 63 -3.75 10.53 3.57
C ASP A 63 -3.72 11.63 2.52
N VAL A 64 -3.70 12.89 2.94
CA VAL A 64 -3.68 14.00 2.00
C VAL A 64 -2.42 13.97 1.14
N ASP A 65 -1.31 13.52 1.72
CA ASP A 65 -0.06 13.43 0.97
C ASP A 65 -0.12 12.29 -0.03
N ILE A 66 -0.56 11.12 0.41
CA ILE A 66 -0.67 9.95 -0.48
C ILE A 66 -1.59 10.28 -1.65
N MET A 67 -2.71 10.90 -1.36
CA MET A 67 -3.66 11.24 -2.40
C MET A 67 -3.10 12.29 -3.35
N ALA A 68 -2.35 13.24 -2.83
CA ALA A 68 -1.71 14.25 -3.68
C ALA A 68 -0.68 13.61 -4.61
N TRP A 69 0.06 12.61 -4.12
CA TRP A 69 0.99 11.88 -4.97
C TRP A 69 0.26 11.12 -6.07
N ALA A 70 -0.84 10.47 -5.71
CA ALA A 70 -1.61 9.70 -6.68
C ALA A 70 -2.17 10.58 -7.78
N ILE A 71 -2.70 11.75 -7.42
CA ILE A 71 -3.30 12.67 -8.37
C ILE A 71 -2.24 13.45 -9.14
N GLY A 72 -1.06 13.61 -8.56
CA GLY A 72 0.04 14.30 -9.22
C GLY A 72 0.16 15.75 -8.83
N THR A 73 -0.51 16.19 -7.75
CA THR A 73 -0.41 17.58 -7.30
C THR A 73 0.78 17.80 -6.38
N ALA A 74 1.44 16.73 -5.95
CA ALA A 74 2.66 16.81 -5.17
C ALA A 74 3.54 15.63 -5.55
N ALA A 75 4.86 15.84 -5.48
CA ALA A 75 5.81 14.78 -5.78
C ALA A 75 6.02 13.93 -4.53
N PRO A 76 6.06 12.60 -4.67
CA PRO A 76 6.33 11.75 -3.52
C PRO A 76 7.79 11.85 -3.10
N PRO A 77 8.10 11.49 -1.84
CA PRO A 77 9.49 11.35 -1.44
C PRO A 77 10.21 10.32 -2.30
N GLU A 78 11.50 10.51 -2.46
CA GLU A 78 12.29 9.64 -3.33
C GLU A 78 12.17 8.17 -2.92
N ARG A 79 12.09 7.89 -1.63
CA ARG A 79 12.00 6.51 -1.16
C ARG A 79 10.75 5.79 -1.63
N PHE A 80 9.72 6.52 -2.06
CA PHE A 80 8.50 5.93 -2.56
C PHE A 80 8.42 5.93 -4.08
N GLU A 81 9.42 6.49 -4.75
CA GLU A 81 9.43 6.47 -6.20
C GLU A 81 9.68 5.06 -6.71
N GLY A 82 9.11 4.73 -7.85
CA GLY A 82 9.31 3.43 -8.46
C GLY A 82 8.03 2.85 -9.01
N PRO A 83 8.03 1.55 -9.31
CA PRO A 83 6.88 0.92 -9.97
C PRO A 83 5.58 1.00 -9.17
N MET A 84 5.66 0.90 -7.85
CA MET A 84 4.45 0.99 -7.03
C MET A 84 3.85 2.38 -7.13
N MET A 85 4.67 3.41 -7.04
CA MET A 85 4.17 4.77 -7.17
C MET A 85 3.62 5.03 -8.56
N ALA A 86 4.28 4.49 -9.59
CA ALA A 86 3.78 4.62 -10.95
C ALA A 86 2.40 3.98 -11.07
N ALA A 87 2.20 2.82 -10.44
CA ALA A 87 0.90 2.16 -10.45
C ALA A 87 -0.14 2.98 -9.70
N LEU A 88 0.25 3.56 -8.57
CA LEU A 88 -0.67 4.41 -7.80
C LEU A 88 -1.15 5.58 -8.64
N LYS A 89 -0.26 6.18 -9.39
CA LYS A 89 -0.58 7.38 -10.20
C LYS A 89 -1.45 7.08 -11.40
N ARG A 90 -1.53 5.82 -11.82
CA ARG A 90 -2.39 5.48 -12.97
C ARG A 90 -3.86 5.61 -12.64
N LEU A 91 -4.23 5.47 -11.37
CA LEU A 91 -5.62 5.62 -10.91
C LEU A 91 -6.59 4.67 -11.62
N ASP A 92 -6.08 3.57 -12.15
CA ASP A 92 -6.91 2.61 -12.89
C ASP A 92 -7.68 1.67 -11.97
N TYR A 93 -7.44 1.78 -10.69
CA TYR A 93 -8.08 0.96 -9.66
C TYR A 93 -9.21 1.70 -8.96
N VAL A 94 -9.40 2.99 -9.26
CA VAL A 94 -10.44 3.78 -8.61
C VAL A 94 -11.74 3.58 -9.35
N ARG A 95 -12.77 3.21 -8.61
CA ARG A 95 -14.09 3.07 -9.20
C ARG A 95 -14.83 4.37 -9.06
N ILE A 96 -15.36 4.82 -10.17
CA ILE A 96 -16.13 6.05 -10.17
C ILE A 96 -17.59 5.65 -10.14
N ALA A 97 -18.29 6.10 -9.11
CA ALA A 97 -19.72 5.83 -8.98
C ALA A 97 -20.47 6.58 -10.06
N ARG A 98 -21.50 5.93 -10.59
CA ARG A 98 -22.30 6.52 -11.63
C ARG A 98 -23.72 6.62 -11.20
#